data_3de2771af599f0fff1eae8e27a43e5ba
#
_entry.id   3de2771af599f0fff1eae8e27a43e5ba
#
_cell.length_a   1.000
_cell.length_b   1.000
_cell.length_c   1.000
_cell.angle_alpha   90.00
_cell.angle_beta   90.00
_cell.angle_gamma   90.00
#
_symmetry.space_group_name_H-M   'P 1'
#
loop_
_entity.id
_entity.type
_entity.pdbx_description
1 polymer ?
#
loop_
_entity_poly.entity_id
_entity_poly.type
_entity_poly.pdbx_seq_one_letter_code
_entity_poly.pdbx_strand_id
1 'polypeptide(L)'
;MARLTLNFAEECIRRVKSKASDMGVKLSIAVVDEAGKLVAYVRMGEKRGGFGEKLAIAKAKTAVAYGRDTQATMEHFAQRTGNYYLVGMSGLYPDEFWAGPGGFPIVIDGDVIGGIGVSGSSPENDHKCVMEALVGIRSE
;
A
#
# COMPACT_ATOMS: atom_id res chain seq x y z
N MET A 1 15.78 15.98 6.24
CA MET A 1 15.03 15.09 5.35
C MET A 1 14.55 13.88 6.13
N ALA A 2 13.25 13.65 6.10
CA ALA A 2 12.67 12.52 6.83
C ALA A 2 13.03 11.21 6.14
N ARG A 3 13.26 10.19 6.94
CA ARG A 3 13.50 8.85 6.44
C ARG A 3 12.56 7.88 7.10
N LEU A 4 12.24 6.81 6.41
CA LEU A 4 11.45 5.73 6.98
C LEU A 4 12.33 4.92 7.93
N THR A 5 11.95 4.90 9.20
CA THR A 5 12.58 4.02 10.19
C THR A 5 11.68 2.84 10.44
N LEU A 6 12.22 1.77 11.02
CA LEU A 6 11.41 0.63 11.42
C LEU A 6 10.31 1.06 12.41
N ASN A 7 10.66 1.90 13.37
CA ASN A 7 9.66 2.39 14.34
C ASN A 7 8.51 3.12 13.66
N PHE A 8 8.82 3.96 12.68
CA PHE A 8 7.78 4.70 11.96
C PHE A 8 6.95 3.77 11.07
N ALA A 9 7.59 2.79 10.43
CA ALA A 9 6.86 1.78 9.67
C ALA A 9 5.89 1.01 10.55
N GLU A 10 6.34 0.64 11.75
CA GLU A 10 5.47 -0.05 12.72
C GLU A 10 4.33 0.83 13.20
N GLU A 11 4.57 2.12 13.34
CA GLU A 11 3.49 3.06 13.71
C GLU A 11 2.44 3.16 12.59
N CYS A 12 2.87 3.20 11.34
CA CYS A 12 1.93 3.18 10.21
C CYS A 12 1.10 1.89 10.23
N ILE A 13 1.75 0.77 10.45
CA ILE A 13 1.05 -0.52 10.54
C ILE A 13 0.07 -0.53 11.70
N ARG A 14 0.46 0.00 12.85
CA ARG A 14 -0.43 0.06 14.02
C ARG A 14 -1.69 0.85 13.71
N ARG A 15 -1.55 1.99 13.03
CA ARG A 15 -2.69 2.81 12.65
C ARG A 15 -3.64 2.05 11.71
N VAL A 16 -3.07 1.37 10.72
CA VAL A 16 -3.87 0.61 9.76
C VAL A 16 -4.56 -0.57 10.45
N LYS A 17 -3.86 -1.27 11.34
CA LYS A 17 -4.45 -2.36 12.12
C LYS A 17 -5.63 -1.88 12.97
N SER A 18 -5.46 -0.74 13.63
CA SER A 18 -6.52 -0.16 14.45
C SER A 18 -7.75 0.17 13.60
N LYS A 19 -7.53 0.79 12.45
CA LYS A 19 -8.63 1.14 11.54
C LYS A 19 -9.29 -0.11 10.97
N ALA A 20 -8.51 -1.11 10.59
CA ALA A 20 -9.03 -2.38 10.09
C ALA A 20 -9.91 -3.05 11.14
N SER A 21 -9.48 -3.04 12.40
CA SER A 21 -10.27 -3.60 13.50
C SER A 21 -11.60 -2.86 13.67
N ASP A 22 -11.56 -1.53 13.57
CA ASP A 22 -12.79 -0.72 13.63
C ASP A 22 -13.75 -1.05 12.48
N MET A 23 -13.21 -1.36 11.32
CA MET A 23 -13.99 -1.72 10.15
C MET A 23 -14.42 -3.18 10.13
N GLY A 24 -13.93 -3.99 11.08
CA GLY A 24 -14.25 -5.41 11.13
C GLY A 24 -13.56 -6.23 10.06
N VAL A 25 -12.43 -5.77 9.53
CA VAL A 25 -11.69 -6.49 8.47
C VAL A 25 -10.31 -6.88 8.98
N LYS A 26 -9.73 -7.90 8.35
CA LYS A 26 -8.39 -8.39 8.65
C LYS A 26 -7.56 -8.32 7.38
N LEU A 27 -6.44 -7.63 7.46
CA LEU A 27 -5.62 -7.32 6.29
C LEU A 27 -4.21 -7.88 6.41
N SER A 28 -3.58 -8.09 5.26
CA SER A 28 -2.13 -8.14 5.13
C SER A 28 -1.66 -6.72 4.90
N ILE A 29 -0.63 -6.29 5.62
CA ILE A 29 -0.15 -4.91 5.60
C ILE A 29 1.35 -4.93 5.39
N ALA A 30 1.83 -4.25 4.35
CA ALA A 30 3.24 -4.18 4.02
C ALA A 30 3.70 -2.73 3.97
N VAL A 31 4.88 -2.46 4.51
CA VAL A 31 5.53 -1.15 4.39
C VAL A 31 6.86 -1.35 3.69
N VAL A 32 7.09 -0.57 2.64
CA VAL A 32 8.37 -0.57 1.91
C VAL A 32 9.01 0.81 2.05
N ASP A 33 10.34 0.86 1.88
CA ASP A 33 11.06 2.14 1.91
C ASP A 33 11.00 2.85 0.55
N GLU A 34 11.71 3.95 0.42
CA GLU A 34 11.70 4.76 -0.80
C GLU A 34 12.28 4.04 -2.01
N ALA A 35 13.08 3.00 -1.80
CA ALA A 35 13.61 2.16 -2.86
C ALA A 35 12.71 0.96 -3.16
N GLY A 36 11.55 0.88 -2.51
CA GLY A 36 10.63 -0.22 -2.69
C GLY A 36 10.99 -1.49 -1.95
N LYS A 37 11.96 -1.41 -1.03
CA LYS A 37 12.38 -2.59 -0.27
C LYS A 37 11.52 -2.78 0.97
N LEU A 38 11.15 -4.02 1.23
CA LEU A 38 10.27 -4.34 2.36
C LEU A 38 10.96 -4.03 3.68
N VAL A 39 10.27 -3.24 4.52
CA VAL A 39 10.74 -2.89 5.87
C VAL A 39 9.98 -3.69 6.90
N ALA A 40 8.66 -3.82 6.76
CA ALA A 40 7.85 -4.55 7.73
C ALA A 40 6.59 -5.09 7.06
N TYR A 41 6.13 -6.22 7.55
CA TYR A 41 4.94 -6.88 7.05
C TYR A 41 4.22 -7.57 8.20
N VAL A 42 2.89 -7.47 8.23
CA VAL A 42 2.06 -8.25 9.15
C VAL A 42 0.84 -8.79 8.43
N ARG A 43 0.39 -9.95 8.87
CA ARG A 43 -0.85 -10.53 8.43
C ARG A 43 -1.78 -10.64 9.64
N MET A 44 -2.92 -9.95 9.59
CA MET A 44 -3.87 -9.96 10.70
C MET A 44 -4.69 -11.23 10.74
N GLY A 45 -5.00 -11.80 9.58
CA GLY A 45 -5.85 -12.98 9.49
C GLY A 45 -5.08 -14.29 9.59
N GLU A 46 -5.76 -15.33 10.02
CA GLU A 46 -5.11 -16.63 10.22
C GLU A 46 -5.16 -17.51 9.00
N LYS A 47 -6.14 -17.36 8.16
CA LYS A 47 -6.41 -18.36 7.13
C LYS A 47 -6.37 -17.90 5.72
N ARG A 48 -6.31 -16.75 5.43
CA ARG A 48 -6.40 -16.36 4.07
C ARG A 48 -5.11 -15.81 3.66
N GLY A 49 -4.22 -16.72 3.59
CA GLY A 49 -2.99 -16.32 3.08
C GLY A 49 -3.08 -16.01 1.62
N GLY A 50 -3.65 -16.83 0.87
CA GLY A 50 -3.80 -16.62 -0.54
C GLY A 50 -2.68 -15.80 -1.12
N PHE A 51 -3.06 -14.76 -1.82
CA PHE A 51 -2.12 -13.85 -2.46
C PHE A 51 -1.97 -12.52 -1.71
N GLY A 52 -2.51 -12.43 -0.51
CA GLY A 52 -2.53 -11.17 0.26
C GLY A 52 -1.16 -10.58 0.51
N GLU A 53 -0.17 -11.42 0.83
CA GLU A 53 1.19 -10.96 1.06
C GLU A 53 1.77 -10.28 -0.18
N LYS A 54 1.72 -10.96 -1.32
CA LYS A 54 2.27 -10.42 -2.56
C LYS A 54 1.53 -9.18 -3.02
N LEU A 55 0.20 -9.18 -2.91
CA LEU A 55 -0.59 -8.02 -3.28
C LEU A 55 -0.28 -6.81 -2.41
N ALA A 56 -0.18 -7.00 -1.10
CA ALA A 56 0.13 -5.91 -0.19
C ALA A 56 1.49 -5.29 -0.53
N ILE A 57 2.49 -6.13 -0.73
CA ILE A 57 3.85 -5.67 -1.06
C ILE A 57 3.86 -4.97 -2.42
N ALA A 58 3.22 -5.55 -3.44
CA ALA A 58 3.19 -4.96 -4.78
C ALA A 58 2.46 -3.61 -4.78
N LYS A 59 1.37 -3.48 -4.04
CA LYS A 59 0.65 -2.20 -3.90
C LYS A 59 1.55 -1.15 -3.25
N ALA A 60 2.29 -1.51 -2.20
CA ALA A 60 3.21 -0.60 -1.54
C ALA A 60 4.31 -0.13 -2.50
N LYS A 61 4.91 -1.05 -3.24
CA LYS A 61 5.95 -0.72 -4.23
C LYS A 61 5.42 0.17 -5.34
N THR A 62 4.22 -0.12 -5.84
CA THR A 62 3.59 0.69 -6.89
C THR A 62 3.31 2.10 -6.41
N ALA A 63 2.85 2.25 -5.18
CA ALA A 63 2.58 3.57 -4.60
C ALA A 63 3.86 4.42 -4.52
N VAL A 64 4.98 3.82 -4.13
CA VAL A 64 6.26 4.51 -4.10
C VAL A 64 6.71 4.90 -5.50
N ALA A 65 6.61 3.96 -6.45
CA ALA A 65 7.10 4.18 -7.81
C ALA A 65 6.40 5.34 -8.50
N TYR A 66 5.10 5.50 -8.26
CA TYR A 66 4.32 6.56 -8.93
C TYR A 66 4.05 7.77 -8.02
N GLY A 67 4.39 7.67 -6.76
CA GLY A 67 4.22 8.80 -5.83
C GLY A 67 2.78 9.18 -5.54
N ARG A 68 1.84 8.24 -5.70
CA ARG A 68 0.41 8.47 -5.46
C ARG A 68 -0.26 7.14 -5.11
N ASP A 69 -1.47 7.22 -4.58
CA ASP A 69 -2.18 6.00 -4.21
C ASP A 69 -2.50 5.15 -5.45
N THR A 70 -2.61 3.84 -5.22
CA THR A 70 -2.72 2.89 -6.33
C THR A 70 -4.08 2.90 -7.00
N GLN A 71 -5.12 3.39 -6.34
CA GLN A 71 -6.41 3.59 -7.00
C GLN A 71 -6.30 4.70 -8.04
N ALA A 72 -5.71 5.83 -7.66
CA ALA A 72 -5.50 6.95 -8.59
C ALA A 72 -4.59 6.53 -9.75
N THR A 73 -3.56 5.74 -9.48
CA THR A 73 -2.68 5.22 -10.52
C THR A 73 -3.43 4.32 -11.50
N MET A 74 -4.26 3.43 -10.97
CA MET A 74 -5.10 2.55 -11.78
C MET A 74 -6.01 3.37 -12.70
N GLU A 75 -6.72 4.34 -12.13
CA GLU A 75 -7.65 5.17 -12.89
C GLU A 75 -6.94 5.98 -13.95
N HIS A 76 -5.79 6.53 -13.62
CA HIS A 76 -4.99 7.31 -14.56
C HIS A 76 -4.64 6.51 -15.81
N PHE A 77 -4.11 5.30 -15.64
CA PHE A 77 -3.69 4.50 -16.78
C PHE A 77 -4.85 3.82 -17.49
N ALA A 78 -5.89 3.41 -16.77
CA ALA A 78 -7.06 2.81 -17.39
C ALA A 78 -7.73 3.79 -18.35
N GLN A 79 -7.83 5.06 -17.97
CA GLN A 79 -8.44 6.09 -18.82
C GLN A 79 -7.64 6.38 -20.09
N ARG A 80 -6.31 6.28 -20.01
CA ARG A 80 -5.42 6.63 -21.11
C ARG A 80 -5.09 5.47 -22.04
N THR A 81 -5.02 4.27 -21.50
CA THR A 81 -4.52 3.12 -22.24
C THR A 81 -5.52 1.96 -22.27
N GLY A 82 -6.69 2.11 -21.64
CA GLY A 82 -7.52 0.95 -21.36
C GLY A 82 -6.79 0.05 -20.36
N ASN A 83 -6.83 -1.24 -20.58
CA ASN A 83 -6.20 -2.18 -19.64
C ASN A 83 -4.80 -2.59 -20.06
N TYR A 84 -4.34 -2.23 -21.26
CA TYR A 84 -3.12 -2.84 -21.75
C TYR A 84 -1.87 -2.43 -20.94
N TYR A 85 -1.81 -1.19 -20.48
CA TYR A 85 -0.65 -0.76 -19.68
C TYR A 85 -0.61 -1.50 -18.35
N LEU A 86 -1.73 -1.59 -17.66
CA LEU A 86 -1.80 -2.26 -16.36
C LEU A 86 -1.45 -3.74 -16.46
N VAL A 87 -1.99 -4.41 -17.48
CA VAL A 87 -1.69 -5.82 -17.71
C VAL A 87 -0.25 -6.02 -18.14
N GLY A 88 0.24 -5.17 -19.03
CA GLY A 88 1.63 -5.23 -19.50
C GLY A 88 2.63 -5.02 -18.38
N MET A 89 2.39 -4.02 -17.54
CA MET A 89 3.29 -3.74 -16.41
C MET A 89 3.29 -4.89 -15.40
N SER A 90 2.14 -5.51 -15.16
CA SER A 90 2.08 -6.67 -14.26
C SER A 90 2.91 -7.84 -14.81
N GLY A 91 2.96 -7.99 -16.12
CA GLY A 91 3.79 -9.01 -16.75
C GLY A 91 5.28 -8.68 -16.76
N LEU A 92 5.63 -7.40 -16.91
CA LEU A 92 7.03 -6.97 -16.89
C LEU A 92 7.62 -6.96 -15.47
N TYR A 93 6.79 -6.66 -14.46
CA TYR A 93 7.23 -6.53 -13.07
C TYR A 93 6.36 -7.41 -12.17
N PRO A 94 6.44 -8.74 -12.34
CA PRO A 94 5.67 -9.65 -11.48
C PRO A 94 6.08 -9.46 -10.02
N ASP A 95 5.11 -9.53 -9.12
CA ASP A 95 5.28 -9.34 -7.68
C ASP A 95 5.69 -7.92 -7.27
N GLU A 96 5.85 -6.99 -8.21
CA GLU A 96 6.28 -5.63 -7.90
C GLU A 96 5.27 -4.56 -8.32
N PHE A 97 4.54 -4.79 -9.40
CA PHE A 97 3.56 -3.82 -9.88
C PHE A 97 2.14 -4.35 -9.66
N TRP A 98 1.34 -3.57 -8.96
CA TRP A 98 -0.09 -3.83 -8.88
C TRP A 98 -0.81 -2.52 -8.57
N ALA A 99 -1.49 -1.96 -9.57
CA ALA A 99 -2.22 -0.70 -9.44
C ALA A 99 -3.69 -0.96 -9.12
N GLY A 100 -3.94 -1.62 -8.00
CA GLY A 100 -5.28 -1.81 -7.47
C GLY A 100 -5.43 -1.03 -6.17
N PRO A 101 -6.65 -0.69 -5.75
CA PRO A 101 -6.85 0.10 -4.53
C PRO A 101 -6.21 -0.55 -3.29
N GLY A 102 -5.61 0.26 -2.43
CA GLY A 102 -5.04 -0.21 -1.16
C GLY A 102 -3.58 0.13 -0.94
N GLY A 103 -2.90 0.74 -1.91
CA GLY A 103 -1.53 1.21 -1.74
C GLY A 103 -1.48 2.73 -1.64
N PHE A 104 -0.65 3.25 -0.74
CA PHE A 104 -0.47 4.69 -0.56
C PHE A 104 0.99 5.01 -0.34
N PRO A 105 1.48 6.11 -0.91
CA PRO A 105 2.81 6.59 -0.52
C PRO A 105 2.73 7.15 0.91
N ILE A 106 3.80 6.98 1.65
CA ILE A 106 3.95 7.62 2.96
C ILE A 106 4.70 8.92 2.69
N VAL A 107 4.00 10.03 2.89
CA VAL A 107 4.53 11.36 2.53
C VAL A 107 4.69 12.19 3.80
N ILE A 108 5.90 12.68 4.04
CA ILE A 108 6.20 13.53 5.17
C ILE A 108 6.86 14.81 4.62
N ASP A 109 6.26 15.96 4.93
CA ASP A 109 6.75 17.26 4.48
C ASP A 109 6.99 17.31 2.95
N GLY A 110 6.08 16.69 2.20
CA GLY A 110 6.14 16.69 0.75
C GLY A 110 7.03 15.62 0.13
N ASP A 111 7.79 14.89 0.94
CA ASP A 111 8.68 13.84 0.45
C ASP A 111 8.06 12.46 0.62
N VAL A 112 8.16 11.64 -0.43
CA VAL A 112 7.78 10.23 -0.34
C VAL A 112 8.91 9.48 0.33
N ILE A 113 8.67 9.00 1.55
CA ILE A 113 9.69 8.30 2.33
C ILE A 113 9.49 6.79 2.30
N GLY A 114 8.38 6.33 1.75
CA GLY A 114 8.08 4.90 1.65
C GLY A 114 6.68 4.72 1.12
N GLY A 115 6.19 3.51 1.20
CA GLY A 115 4.84 3.16 0.81
C GLY A 115 4.24 2.10 1.70
N ILE A 116 2.92 2.08 1.76
CA ILE A 116 2.19 1.07 2.51
C ILE A 116 1.14 0.47 1.58
N GLY A 117 0.96 -0.83 1.67
CA GLY A 117 -0.05 -1.53 0.88
C GLY A 117 -0.79 -2.53 1.74
N VAL A 118 -2.08 -2.68 1.46
CA VAL A 118 -2.91 -3.64 2.17
C VAL A 118 -3.73 -4.47 1.19
N SER A 119 -4.06 -5.68 1.63
CA SER A 119 -4.90 -6.60 0.89
C SER A 119 -5.66 -7.48 1.88
N GLY A 120 -6.87 -7.88 1.55
CA GLY A 120 -7.61 -8.82 2.38
C GLY A 120 -9.08 -8.52 2.53
N SER A 121 -9.56 -7.37 2.06
CA SER A 121 -10.98 -7.04 2.05
C SER A 121 -11.37 -6.63 0.63
N SER A 122 -12.45 -5.88 0.47
CA SER A 122 -12.83 -5.36 -0.84
C SER A 122 -11.86 -4.26 -1.25
N PRO A 123 -11.71 -3.97 -2.56
CA PRO A 123 -10.88 -2.84 -2.99
C PRO A 123 -11.27 -1.53 -2.31
N GLU A 124 -12.57 -1.28 -2.13
CA GLU A 124 -13.06 -0.07 -1.49
C GLU A 124 -12.64 -0.01 -0.02
N ASN A 125 -12.75 -1.12 0.69
CA ASN A 125 -12.36 -1.18 2.09
C ASN A 125 -10.85 -1.07 2.25
N ASP A 126 -10.08 -1.72 1.38
CA ASP A 126 -8.62 -1.64 1.41
C ASP A 126 -8.16 -0.18 1.25
N HIS A 127 -8.71 0.52 0.27
CA HIS A 127 -8.39 1.92 0.02
C HIS A 127 -8.81 2.80 1.20
N LYS A 128 -10.04 2.67 1.65
CA LYS A 128 -10.59 3.49 2.74
C LYS A 128 -9.80 3.31 4.04
N CYS A 129 -9.44 2.09 4.35
CA CYS A 129 -8.71 1.78 5.58
C CYS A 129 -7.40 2.54 5.65
N VAL A 130 -6.59 2.48 4.61
CA VAL A 130 -5.29 3.15 4.61
C VAL A 130 -5.47 4.66 4.54
N MET A 131 -6.36 5.14 3.69
CA MET A 131 -6.60 6.57 3.54
C MET A 131 -6.94 7.21 4.89
N GLU A 132 -7.85 6.61 5.63
CA GLU A 132 -8.27 7.15 6.91
C GLU A 132 -7.24 6.94 8.01
N ALA A 133 -6.52 5.84 7.98
CA ALA A 133 -5.49 5.54 8.98
C ALA A 133 -4.31 6.50 8.92
N LEU A 134 -3.97 6.98 7.73
CA LEU A 134 -2.80 7.85 7.56
C LEU A 134 -3.12 9.33 7.69
N VAL A 135 -4.39 9.70 7.88
CA VAL A 135 -4.75 11.11 8.08
C VAL A 135 -3.96 11.67 9.27
N GLY A 136 -3.28 12.79 9.03
CA GLY A 136 -2.54 13.48 10.07
C GLY A 136 -1.25 12.79 10.51
N ILE A 137 -0.78 11.77 9.77
CA ILE A 137 0.46 11.12 10.14
C ILE A 137 1.64 12.09 10.00
N ARG A 138 2.55 12.04 10.97
CA ARG A 138 3.73 12.90 11.00
C ARG A 138 4.94 12.08 11.40
N SER A 139 6.10 12.52 10.96
CA SER A 139 7.34 11.88 11.38
C SER A 139 7.53 12.02 12.89
N GLU A 140 8.29 11.11 13.42
CA GLU A 140 8.64 11.10 14.83
C GLU A 140 9.45 12.33 15.24
#